data_350a17fe72fedd76ea5359a2f5ae7e0d
#
_entry.id   350a17fe72fedd76ea5359a2f5ae7e0d
#
_cell.length_a   1.000
_cell.length_b   1.000
_cell.length_c   1.000
_cell.angle_alpha   90.00
_cell.angle_beta   90.00
_cell.angle_gamma   90.00
#
_symmetry.space_group_name_H-M   'P 1'
#
loop_
_entity.id
_entity.type
_entity.pdbx_description
1 polymer ?
#
loop_
_entity_poly.entity_id
_entity_poly.type
_entity_poly.pdbx_seq_one_letter_code
_entity_poly.pdbx_strand_id
1 'polypeptide(L)'
;MKAAVIMGSASDEAKVEKGIAILKEYGVDVEVRALSAHRAHRALSEFVEECNNNGTDVILTAAGMAAALPGVVASMTVLPVIG
;
A
#
# COMPACT_ATOMS: atom_id res chain seq x y z
N MET A 1 0.82 -15.90 -0.41
CA MET A 1 1.42 -14.59 -0.63
C MET A 1 0.54 -13.51 -0.03
N LYS A 2 1.15 -12.56 0.64
CA LYS A 2 0.44 -11.44 1.26
C LYS A 2 0.92 -10.12 0.68
N ALA A 3 -0.02 -9.29 0.23
CA ALA A 3 0.26 -7.97 -0.32
C ALA A 3 -0.47 -6.89 0.47
N ALA A 4 0.18 -5.75 0.67
CA ALA A 4 -0.45 -4.57 1.22
C ALA A 4 -0.66 -3.57 0.10
N VAL A 5 -1.82 -2.95 0.05
CA VAL A 5 -2.13 -1.90 -0.93
C VAL A 5 -2.37 -0.60 -0.16
N ILE A 6 -1.56 0.40 -0.45
CA ILE A 6 -1.68 1.71 0.18
C ILE A 6 -2.12 2.72 -0.87
N MET A 7 -3.25 3.35 -0.64
CA MET A 7 -3.77 4.42 -1.50
C MET A 7 -3.46 5.76 -0.87
N GLY A 8 -3.15 6.76 -1.69
CA GLY A 8 -2.88 8.11 -1.21
C GLY A 8 -4.11 8.80 -0.64
N SER A 9 -5.29 8.41 -1.09
CA SER A 9 -6.56 8.89 -0.56
C SER A 9 -7.67 7.91 -0.89
N ALA A 10 -8.80 8.02 -0.19
CA ALA A 10 -9.97 7.18 -0.44
C ALA A 10 -10.53 7.36 -1.86
N SER A 11 -10.25 8.48 -2.51
CA SER A 11 -10.71 8.72 -3.89
C SER A 11 -10.03 7.81 -4.92
N ASP A 12 -8.91 7.18 -4.55
CA ASP A 12 -8.20 6.25 -5.44
C ASP A 12 -8.80 4.84 -5.42
N GLU A 13 -9.71 4.57 -4.49
CA GLU A 13 -10.28 3.24 -4.29
C GLU A 13 -10.90 2.64 -5.56
N ALA A 14 -11.68 3.43 -6.28
CA ALA A 14 -12.33 2.95 -7.51
C ALA A 14 -11.33 2.51 -8.57
N LYS A 15 -10.15 3.14 -8.60
CA LYS A 15 -9.11 2.82 -9.58
C LYS A 15 -8.40 1.51 -9.27
N VAL A 16 -8.24 1.18 -8.00
CA VAL A 16 -7.49 0.00 -7.58
C VAL A 16 -8.37 -1.20 -7.29
N GLU A 17 -9.68 -1.00 -7.15
CA GLU A 17 -10.63 -2.04 -6.79
C GLU A 17 -10.55 -3.28 -7.70
N LYS A 18 -10.49 -3.06 -9.00
CA LYS A 18 -10.40 -4.17 -9.97
C LYS A 18 -9.11 -4.95 -9.81
N GLY A 19 -8.01 -4.26 -9.58
CA GLY A 19 -6.71 -4.90 -9.36
C GLY A 19 -6.71 -5.73 -8.08
N ILE A 20 -7.30 -5.21 -7.02
CA ILE A 20 -7.44 -5.92 -5.75
C ILE A 20 -8.26 -7.19 -5.93
N ALA A 21 -9.37 -7.10 -6.67
CA ALA A 21 -10.22 -8.25 -6.94
C ALA A 21 -9.45 -9.36 -7.68
N ILE A 22 -8.64 -8.98 -8.65
CA ILE A 22 -7.81 -9.92 -9.41
C ILE A 22 -6.80 -10.61 -8.49
N LEU A 23 -6.14 -9.85 -7.62
CA LEU A 23 -5.17 -10.42 -6.68
C LEU A 23 -5.83 -11.43 -5.76
N LYS A 24 -7.00 -11.12 -5.23
CA LYS A 24 -7.75 -12.04 -4.37
C LYS A 24 -8.16 -13.31 -5.11
N GLU A 25 -8.52 -13.17 -6.38
CA GLU A 25 -8.88 -14.30 -7.25
C GLU A 25 -7.73 -15.29 -7.40
N TYR A 26 -6.50 -14.78 -7.43
CA TYR A 26 -5.28 -15.61 -7.49
C TYR A 26 -4.80 -16.09 -6.12
N GLY A 27 -5.58 -15.93 -5.08
CA GLY A 27 -5.25 -16.42 -3.75
C GLY A 27 -4.29 -15.52 -2.97
N VAL A 28 -4.09 -14.29 -3.40
CA VAL A 28 -3.26 -13.33 -2.68
C VAL A 28 -4.08 -12.74 -1.52
N ASP A 29 -3.50 -12.75 -0.32
CA ASP A 29 -4.09 -12.11 0.84
C ASP A 29 -3.78 -10.61 0.77
N VAL A 30 -4.81 -9.77 0.64
CA VAL A 30 -4.64 -8.34 0.41
C VAL A 30 -5.16 -7.52 1.57
N GLU A 31 -4.31 -6.65 2.09
CA GLU A 31 -4.69 -5.66 3.09
C GLU A 31 -4.65 -4.28 2.44
N VAL A 32 -5.70 -3.49 2.60
CA VAL A 32 -5.85 -2.19 1.92
C VAL A 32 -5.98 -1.07 2.94
N ARG A 33 -5.23 0.01 2.73
CA ARG A 33 -5.30 1.22 3.56
C ARG A 33 -5.26 2.47 2.68
N ALA A 34 -6.03 3.48 3.08
CA ALA A 34 -5.97 4.81 2.47
C ALA A 34 -5.19 5.72 3.42
N LEU A 35 -3.93 5.99 3.10
CA LEU A 35 -3.02 6.74 3.97
C LEU A 35 -2.23 7.75 3.16
N SER A 36 -2.44 9.03 3.42
CA SER A 36 -1.69 10.09 2.76
C SER A 36 -0.27 10.19 3.33
N ALA A 37 0.73 10.25 2.45
CA ALA A 37 2.13 10.45 2.86
C ALA A 37 2.33 11.78 3.59
N HIS A 38 1.53 12.79 3.27
CA HIS A 38 1.67 14.13 3.84
C HIS A 38 0.78 14.36 5.07
N ARG A 39 -0.46 13.85 5.04
CA ARG A 39 -1.45 14.12 6.08
C ARG A 39 -1.56 13.04 7.14
N ALA A 40 -1.11 11.84 6.85
CA ALA A 40 -1.21 10.69 7.76
C ALA A 40 0.12 9.96 7.88
N HIS A 41 1.23 10.70 7.94
CA HIS A 41 2.57 10.13 7.98
C HIS A 41 2.79 9.14 9.12
N ARG A 42 2.28 9.45 10.31
CA ARG A 42 2.41 8.54 11.45
C ARG A 42 1.65 7.24 11.22
N ALA A 43 0.40 7.33 10.79
CA ALA A 43 -0.41 6.15 10.51
C ALA A 43 0.20 5.30 9.39
N LEU A 44 0.76 5.97 8.37
CA LEU A 44 1.47 5.29 7.29
C LEU A 44 2.68 4.54 7.82
N SER A 45 3.50 5.21 8.63
CA SER A 45 4.69 4.61 9.23
C SER A 45 4.34 3.39 10.08
N GLU A 46 3.31 3.50 10.90
CA GLU A 46 2.84 2.40 11.74
C GLU A 46 2.36 1.22 10.90
N PHE A 47 1.61 1.49 9.83
CA PHE A 47 1.13 0.42 8.96
C PHE A 47 2.28 -0.27 8.23
N VAL A 48 3.25 0.48 7.73
CA VAL A 48 4.42 -0.12 7.06
C VAL A 48 5.23 -0.97 8.03
N GLU A 49 5.39 -0.52 9.27
CA GLU A 49 6.05 -1.31 10.30
C GLU A 49 5.30 -2.62 10.58
N GLU A 50 3.98 -2.56 10.64
CA GLU A 50 3.13 -3.75 10.75
C GLU A 50 3.40 -4.71 9.59
N CYS A 51 3.47 -4.21 8.36
CA CYS A 51 3.77 -5.02 7.18
C CYS A 51 5.14 -5.68 7.27
N ASN A 52 6.14 -4.99 7.84
CA ASN A 52 7.47 -5.56 8.02
C ASN A 52 7.46 -6.76 8.96
N ASN A 53 6.47 -6.85 9.85
CA ASN A 53 6.44 -7.86 10.92
C ASN A 53 5.33 -8.91 10.77
N ASN A 54 4.42 -8.77 9.80
CA ASN A 54 3.25 -9.65 9.68
C ASN A 54 3.27 -10.60 8.48
N GLY A 55 4.42 -10.76 7.84
CA GLY A 55 4.54 -11.67 6.71
C GLY A 55 4.11 -11.08 5.37
N THR A 56 3.96 -9.77 5.28
CA THR A 56 3.69 -9.11 3.99
C THR A 56 4.87 -9.30 3.05
N ASP A 57 4.61 -9.69 1.82
CA ASP A 57 5.63 -9.97 0.81
C ASP A 57 5.92 -8.78 -0.09
N VAL A 58 4.92 -7.95 -0.36
CA VAL A 58 5.05 -6.81 -1.28
C VAL A 58 4.08 -5.71 -0.88
N ILE A 59 4.47 -4.46 -1.13
CA ILE A 59 3.61 -3.30 -0.90
C ILE A 59 3.35 -2.63 -2.25
N LEU A 60 2.09 -2.46 -2.58
CA LEU A 60 1.64 -1.77 -3.79
C LEU A 60 1.11 -0.39 -3.37
N THR A 61 1.53 0.65 -4.07
CA THR A 61 1.06 2.00 -3.77
C THR A 61 0.31 2.58 -4.96
N ALA A 62 -0.76 3.29 -4.67
CA ALA A 62 -1.56 3.99 -5.67
C ALA A 62 -1.79 5.41 -5.20
N ALA A 63 -1.22 6.37 -5.90
CA ALA A 63 -1.41 7.79 -5.61
C ALA A 63 -1.65 8.50 -6.93
N GLY A 64 -2.76 9.22 -7.01
CA GLY A 64 -3.19 9.84 -8.26
C GLY A 64 -2.19 10.85 -8.82
N MET A 65 -2.07 11.99 -8.18
CA MET A 65 -1.27 13.11 -8.69
C MET A 65 0.06 13.28 -7.97
N ALA A 66 0.22 12.71 -6.79
CA ALA A 66 1.43 12.87 -5.99
C ALA A 66 2.27 11.61 -6.02
N ALA A 67 3.41 11.66 -6.68
CA ALA A 67 4.32 10.53 -6.80
C ALA A 67 5.18 10.29 -5.56
N ALA A 68 4.94 11.01 -4.47
CA ALA A 68 5.74 10.90 -3.25
C ALA A 68 5.50 9.61 -2.46
N LEU A 69 4.29 9.05 -2.54
CA LEU A 69 3.91 7.90 -1.71
C LEU A 69 4.83 6.68 -1.87
N PRO A 70 5.15 6.22 -3.09
CA PRO A 70 6.05 5.07 -3.25
C PRO A 70 7.41 5.28 -2.62
N GLY A 71 8.00 6.46 -2.82
CA GLY A 71 9.30 6.80 -2.26
C GLY A 71 9.30 6.87 -0.74
N VAL A 72 8.27 7.46 -0.15
CA VAL A 72 8.11 7.54 1.30
C VAL A 72 7.97 6.14 1.89
N VAL A 73 7.12 5.30 1.31
CA VAL A 73 6.94 3.91 1.76
C VAL A 73 8.25 3.13 1.63
N ALA A 74 8.94 3.25 0.50
CA ALA A 74 10.20 2.55 0.28
C ALA A 74 11.28 2.93 1.29
N SER A 75 11.24 4.13 1.82
CA SER A 75 12.18 4.58 2.85
C SER A 75 11.95 3.91 4.21
N MET A 76 10.80 3.27 4.41
CA MET A 76 10.38 2.68 5.69
C MET A 76 10.49 1.16 5.74
N THR A 77 10.86 0.51 4.63
CA THR A 77 10.82 -0.95 4.53
C THR A 77 11.88 -1.47 3.58
N VAL A 78 12.27 -2.73 3.77
CA VAL A 78 13.10 -3.47 2.82
C VAL A 78 12.25 -4.34 1.89
N LEU A 79 10.93 -4.37 2.09
CA LEU A 79 10.03 -5.10 1.21
C LEU A 79 9.98 -4.42 -0.16
N PRO A 80 9.73 -5.17 -1.24
CA PRO A 80 9.50 -4.57 -2.56
C PRO A 80 8.30 -3.62 -2.52
N VAL A 81 8.48 -2.43 -3.08
CA VAL A 81 7.43 -1.43 -3.20
C VAL A 81 7.21 -1.12 -4.68
N ILE A 82 5.98 -1.27 -5.15
CA ILE A 82 5.61 -1.03 -6.54
C ILE A 82 4.65 0.16 -6.59
N GLY A 83 5.06 1.17 -7.30
CA GLY A 83 4.27 2.41 -7.44
C GLY A 83 3.30 2.42 -8.61
#